data_03c0a269ef3e82e2a31117d3602e499b
#
_entry.id   03c0a269ef3e82e2a31117d3602e499b
#
_cell.length_a   1.000
_cell.length_b   1.000
_cell.length_c   1.000
_cell.angle_alpha   90.00
_cell.angle_beta   90.00
_cell.angle_gamma   90.00
#
_symmetry.space_group_name_H-M   'P 1'
#
loop_
_entity.id
_entity.type
_entity.pdbx_description
1 polymer ?
#
loop_
_entity_poly.entity_id
_entity_poly.type
_entity_poly.pdbx_seq_one_letter_code
_entity_poly.pdbx_strand_id
1 'polypeptide(L)'
;MRLYISLLLLLTLAPLAQGQTSILLDEEAQHKAVKEAVRDFLGNPENLQVELVPQEPKRAGHFKEMSIRLRQTTVKTLRVRFAWIKLTDCAISLKELSQKKKLRFITQGQADIVGYIHENDLNELFKLHSKALRVQSPKFDFLPGKLRFSGRVLTRLFTSYLTVEGKLSVKDKTKVHFHPNRMRTKWFSVPQYVVRKLASAINPIADFSAFKFDVAIDFLETTNEHLFMATESMREELRKIQEELKKEN
;
A
#
# COMPACT_ATOMS: atom_id res chain seq x y z
N MET A 1 -79.69 -16.82 -33.11
CA MET A 1 -78.58 -16.70 -34.09
C MET A 1 -77.91 -15.37 -33.89
N ARG A 2 -76.86 -15.33 -33.13
CA ARG A 2 -76.08 -14.10 -32.87
C ARG A 2 -74.58 -14.43 -33.12
N LEU A 3 -74.04 -13.83 -34.18
CA LEU A 3 -72.63 -13.86 -34.54
C LEU A 3 -71.86 -12.99 -33.56
N TYR A 4 -70.85 -13.55 -32.89
CA TYR A 4 -69.84 -12.79 -32.17
C TYR A 4 -68.58 -12.78 -33.02
N ILE A 5 -68.19 -11.61 -33.49
CA ILE A 5 -66.93 -11.34 -34.16
C ILE A 5 -65.94 -11.03 -33.06
N SER A 6 -65.04 -11.95 -32.81
CA SER A 6 -63.85 -11.70 -31.89
C SER A 6 -62.82 -10.99 -32.67
N LEU A 7 -62.58 -9.74 -32.36
CA LEU A 7 -61.45 -8.93 -32.85
C LEU A 7 -60.17 -9.27 -32.00
N LEU A 8 -59.29 -10.03 -32.58
CA LEU A 8 -58.00 -10.37 -31.96
C LEU A 8 -57.04 -9.18 -32.18
N LEU A 9 -56.82 -8.40 -31.12
CA LEU A 9 -55.88 -7.31 -31.11
C LEU A 9 -54.48 -7.90 -30.83
N LEU A 10 -53.69 -8.08 -31.89
CA LEU A 10 -52.25 -8.43 -31.80
C LEU A 10 -51.46 -7.22 -31.30
N LEU A 11 -51.22 -7.19 -29.99
CA LEU A 11 -50.23 -6.28 -29.38
C LEU A 11 -48.85 -6.82 -29.71
N THR A 12 -48.19 -6.26 -30.71
CA THR A 12 -46.77 -6.43 -30.96
C THR A 12 -46.00 -5.68 -29.86
N LEU A 13 -45.55 -6.43 -28.86
CA LEU A 13 -44.54 -5.99 -27.92
C LEU A 13 -43.21 -5.84 -28.68
N ALA A 14 -42.94 -4.61 -29.11
CA ALA A 14 -41.57 -4.26 -29.53
C ALA A 14 -40.63 -4.40 -28.29
N PRO A 15 -39.54 -5.14 -28.38
CA PRO A 15 -38.57 -5.13 -27.34
C PRO A 15 -37.97 -3.71 -27.28
N LEU A 16 -38.24 -3.00 -26.18
CA LEU A 16 -37.48 -1.82 -25.80
C LEU A 16 -36.02 -2.26 -25.68
N ALA A 17 -35.30 -2.07 -26.78
CA ALA A 17 -33.84 -2.07 -26.74
C ALA A 17 -33.44 -0.99 -25.74
N GLN A 18 -33.22 -1.39 -24.49
CA GLN A 18 -32.51 -0.55 -23.52
C GLN A 18 -31.14 -0.26 -24.14
N GLY A 19 -31.06 0.87 -24.82
CA GLY A 19 -29.81 1.42 -25.27
C GLY A 19 -28.90 1.52 -24.06
N GLN A 20 -27.96 0.60 -23.95
CA GLN A 20 -26.79 0.79 -23.13
C GLN A 20 -26.08 2.02 -23.72
N THR A 21 -26.44 3.18 -23.21
CA THR A 21 -25.61 4.38 -23.40
C THR A 21 -24.28 4.06 -22.76
N SER A 22 -23.40 3.42 -23.54
CA SER A 22 -21.98 3.37 -23.21
C SER A 22 -21.55 4.83 -23.19
N ILE A 23 -21.46 5.40 -22.00
CA ILE A 23 -20.77 6.66 -21.78
C ILE A 23 -19.32 6.35 -22.12
N LEU A 24 -18.99 6.48 -23.40
CA LEU A 24 -17.62 6.56 -23.88
C LEU A 24 -17.10 7.89 -23.33
N LEU A 25 -16.59 7.85 -22.10
CA LEU A 25 -15.80 8.94 -21.60
C LEU A 25 -14.65 9.14 -22.59
N ASP A 26 -14.48 10.36 -23.05
CA ASP A 26 -13.30 10.77 -23.76
C ASP A 26 -12.06 10.28 -22.98
N GLU A 27 -11.00 9.90 -23.67
CA GLU A 27 -9.79 9.33 -23.06
C GLU A 27 -9.24 10.20 -21.94
N GLU A 28 -9.28 11.53 -22.13
CA GLU A 28 -8.86 12.50 -21.14
C GLU A 28 -9.78 12.53 -19.91
N ALA A 29 -11.09 12.50 -20.13
CA ALA A 29 -12.08 12.42 -19.05
C ALA A 29 -11.96 11.11 -18.26
N GLN A 30 -11.70 10.00 -18.94
CA GLN A 30 -11.44 8.70 -18.31
C GLN A 30 -10.17 8.76 -17.46
N HIS A 31 -9.07 9.32 -17.98
CA HIS A 31 -7.81 9.48 -17.27
C HIS A 31 -7.99 10.31 -16.00
N LYS A 32 -8.69 11.44 -16.12
CA LYS A 32 -9.00 12.30 -14.97
C LYS A 32 -9.82 11.56 -13.91
N ALA A 33 -10.88 10.86 -14.33
CA ALA A 33 -11.72 10.11 -13.41
C ALA A 33 -10.97 8.97 -12.69
N VAL A 34 -10.09 8.26 -13.40
CA VAL A 34 -9.22 7.23 -12.79
C VAL A 34 -8.26 7.85 -11.79
N LYS A 35 -7.61 8.97 -12.13
CA LYS A 35 -6.69 9.67 -11.23
C LYS A 35 -7.38 10.11 -9.94
N GLU A 36 -8.58 10.67 -10.03
CA GLU A 36 -9.38 11.05 -8.87
C GLU A 36 -9.75 9.82 -8.02
N ALA A 37 -10.21 8.74 -8.66
CA ALA A 37 -10.57 7.52 -7.94
C ALA A 37 -9.37 6.81 -7.30
N VAL A 38 -8.18 6.84 -7.91
CA VAL A 38 -6.93 6.37 -7.31
C VAL A 38 -6.54 7.21 -6.11
N ARG A 39 -6.71 8.53 -6.21
CA ARG A 39 -6.47 9.46 -5.10
C ARG A 39 -7.32 9.11 -3.88
N ASP A 40 -8.63 8.96 -4.07
CA ASP A 40 -9.57 8.60 -2.99
C ASP A 40 -9.27 7.21 -2.43
N PHE A 41 -8.95 6.25 -3.29
CA PHE A 41 -8.59 4.89 -2.91
C PHE A 41 -7.36 4.82 -1.99
N LEU A 42 -6.38 5.69 -2.22
CA LEU A 42 -5.14 5.78 -1.43
C LEU A 42 -5.26 6.69 -0.20
N GLY A 43 -6.42 7.31 0.03
CA GLY A 43 -6.65 8.19 1.17
C GLY A 43 -6.21 9.64 0.93
N ASN A 44 -6.35 10.09 -0.31
CA ASN A 44 -6.14 11.46 -0.73
C ASN A 44 -4.70 12.00 -0.55
N PRO A 45 -3.68 11.30 -1.08
CA PRO A 45 -2.29 11.73 -0.97
C PRO A 45 -2.04 13.06 -1.68
N GLU A 46 -1.19 13.91 -1.11
CA GLU A 46 -0.87 15.24 -1.66
C GLU A 46 -0.13 15.15 -3.00
N ASN A 47 0.88 14.30 -3.09
CA ASN A 47 1.76 14.17 -4.26
C ASN A 47 1.52 12.82 -4.96
N LEU A 48 0.51 12.79 -5.83
CA LEU A 48 0.11 11.62 -6.61
C LEU A 48 0.27 11.90 -8.10
N GLN A 49 1.01 11.03 -8.79
CA GLN A 49 1.07 10.95 -10.24
C GLN A 49 0.46 9.62 -10.69
N VAL A 50 -0.42 9.65 -11.68
CA VAL A 50 -1.02 8.47 -12.28
C VAL A 50 -0.85 8.58 -13.79
N GLU A 51 -0.22 7.57 -14.37
CA GLU A 51 -0.03 7.41 -15.80
C GLU A 51 -0.75 6.15 -16.25
N LEU A 52 -1.45 6.22 -17.36
CA LEU A 52 -2.22 5.12 -17.92
C LEU A 52 -1.76 4.84 -19.35
N VAL A 53 -1.42 3.60 -19.63
CA VAL A 53 -1.14 3.12 -20.98
C VAL A 53 -2.32 2.23 -21.40
N PRO A 54 -3.11 2.60 -22.40
CA PRO A 54 -4.24 1.81 -22.83
C PRO A 54 -3.78 0.47 -23.42
N GLN A 55 -4.64 -0.54 -23.33
CA GLN A 55 -4.41 -1.83 -23.97
C GLN A 55 -4.76 -1.75 -25.46
N GLU A 56 -3.94 -2.39 -26.30
CA GLU A 56 -4.22 -2.54 -27.74
C GLU A 56 -4.78 -3.94 -28.06
N PRO A 57 -5.87 -4.09 -28.84
CA PRO A 57 -6.77 -3.02 -29.31
C PRO A 57 -7.48 -2.32 -28.16
N LYS A 58 -7.78 -1.03 -28.32
CA LYS A 58 -8.36 -0.18 -27.26
C LYS A 58 -9.68 -0.77 -26.75
N ARG A 59 -9.70 -1.05 -25.46
CA ARG A 59 -10.89 -1.47 -24.71
C ARG A 59 -11.10 -0.51 -23.56
N ALA A 60 -12.30 0.07 -23.46
CA ALA A 60 -12.62 1.01 -22.40
C ALA A 60 -12.43 0.38 -21.00
N GLY A 61 -11.68 1.05 -20.13
CA GLY A 61 -11.35 0.58 -18.80
C GLY A 61 -10.26 -0.49 -18.71
N HIS A 62 -9.64 -0.89 -19.84
CA HIS A 62 -8.52 -1.82 -19.88
C HIS A 62 -7.22 -1.09 -20.14
N PHE A 63 -6.20 -1.39 -19.34
CA PHE A 63 -4.90 -0.75 -19.42
C PHE A 63 -3.80 -1.81 -19.47
N LYS A 64 -2.89 -1.64 -20.43
CA LYS A 64 -1.64 -2.42 -20.49
C LYS A 64 -0.79 -2.13 -19.27
N GLU A 65 -0.79 -0.85 -18.84
CA GLU A 65 -0.05 -0.42 -17.66
C GLU A 65 -0.78 0.73 -16.95
N MET A 66 -0.82 0.67 -15.63
CA MET A 66 -1.18 1.78 -14.75
C MET A 66 -0.03 2.02 -13.79
N SER A 67 0.60 3.18 -13.90
CA SER A 67 1.72 3.60 -13.06
C SER A 67 1.25 4.63 -12.04
N ILE A 68 1.47 4.36 -10.76
CA ILE A 68 1.06 5.21 -9.64
C ILE A 68 2.31 5.56 -8.84
N ARG A 69 2.67 6.84 -8.84
CA ARG A 69 3.83 7.35 -8.08
C ARG A 69 3.37 8.25 -6.95
N LEU A 70 3.90 7.99 -5.78
CA LEU A 70 3.66 8.73 -4.54
C LEU A 70 4.98 9.34 -4.07
N ARG A 71 4.97 10.60 -3.69
CA ARG A 71 6.15 11.27 -3.10
C ARG A 71 5.75 12.05 -1.86
N GLN A 72 6.54 11.90 -0.78
CA GLN A 72 6.39 12.65 0.48
C GLN A 72 4.94 12.73 0.97
N THR A 73 4.25 11.60 0.99
CA THR A 73 2.83 11.54 1.29
C THR A 73 2.53 10.60 2.46
N THR A 74 1.38 10.78 3.08
CA THR A 74 0.92 9.90 4.16
C THR A 74 -0.15 8.96 3.60
N VAL A 75 0.09 7.66 3.70
CA VAL A 75 -0.89 6.62 3.39
C VAL A 75 -1.38 6.03 4.70
N LYS A 76 -2.62 6.32 5.05
CA LYS A 76 -3.21 6.07 6.37
C LYS A 76 -2.39 6.78 7.47
N THR A 77 -1.56 6.06 8.22
CA THR A 77 -0.73 6.60 9.31
C THR A 77 0.76 6.57 9.01
N LEU A 78 1.17 5.92 7.92
CA LEU A 78 2.58 5.80 7.54
C LEU A 78 2.94 6.89 6.52
N ARG A 79 3.94 7.70 6.85
CA ARG A 79 4.54 8.62 5.89
C ARG A 79 5.48 7.87 4.96
N VAL A 80 5.18 7.94 3.67
CA VAL A 80 5.95 7.32 2.59
C VAL A 80 6.74 8.40 1.88
N ARG A 81 8.05 8.24 1.80
CA ARG A 81 8.91 9.21 1.08
C ARG A 81 8.79 9.03 -0.42
N PHE A 82 8.75 7.79 -0.84
CA PHE A 82 8.55 7.42 -2.23
C PHE A 82 7.90 6.04 -2.30
N ALA A 83 6.92 5.89 -3.20
CA ALA A 83 6.43 4.60 -3.66
C ALA A 83 6.03 4.71 -5.13
N TRP A 84 6.40 3.71 -5.90
CA TRP A 84 5.96 3.52 -7.27
C TRP A 84 5.32 2.16 -7.38
N ILE A 85 4.03 2.16 -7.71
CA ILE A 85 3.22 0.95 -7.93
C ILE A 85 2.93 0.89 -9.41
N LYS A 86 3.21 -0.26 -10.01
CA LYS A 86 2.99 -0.54 -11.41
C LYS A 86 2.04 -1.72 -11.54
N LEU A 87 0.89 -1.50 -12.16
CA LEU A 87 -0.08 -2.56 -12.47
C LEU A 87 0.02 -2.86 -13.97
N THR A 88 0.20 -4.13 -14.32
CA THR A 88 0.28 -4.58 -15.71
C THR A 88 -0.94 -5.43 -16.03
N ASP A 89 -1.54 -5.21 -17.22
CA ASP A 89 -2.74 -5.90 -17.70
C ASP A 89 -3.93 -5.79 -16.73
N CYS A 90 -4.23 -4.56 -16.30
CA CYS A 90 -5.31 -4.29 -15.38
C CYS A 90 -6.59 -3.79 -16.09
N ALA A 91 -7.74 -4.11 -15.50
CA ALA A 91 -9.03 -3.63 -15.96
C ALA A 91 -9.84 -3.07 -14.80
N ILE A 92 -10.51 -1.94 -15.01
CA ILE A 92 -11.36 -1.26 -14.03
C ILE A 92 -12.81 -1.22 -14.48
N SER A 93 -13.73 -1.20 -13.53
CA SER A 93 -15.15 -1.05 -13.78
C SER A 93 -15.50 0.41 -14.06
N LEU A 94 -15.68 0.79 -15.31
CA LEU A 94 -16.14 2.14 -15.68
C LEU A 94 -17.51 2.46 -15.12
N LYS A 95 -18.37 1.48 -14.95
CA LYS A 95 -19.68 1.65 -14.31
C LYS A 95 -19.54 2.11 -12.86
N GLU A 96 -18.71 1.45 -12.08
CA GLU A 96 -18.45 1.87 -10.68
C GLU A 96 -17.73 3.22 -10.62
N LEU A 97 -16.81 3.46 -11.55
CA LEU A 97 -16.09 4.71 -11.66
C LEU A 97 -17.03 5.89 -11.98
N SER A 98 -17.90 5.75 -12.99
CA SER A 98 -18.80 6.83 -13.40
C SER A 98 -19.92 7.08 -12.40
N GLN A 99 -20.55 6.01 -11.88
CA GLN A 99 -21.72 6.13 -11.01
C GLN A 99 -21.37 6.42 -9.54
N LYS A 100 -20.28 5.81 -9.04
CA LYS A 100 -19.91 5.87 -7.62
C LYS A 100 -18.60 6.57 -7.34
N LYS A 101 -17.89 6.98 -8.39
CA LYS A 101 -16.51 7.54 -8.31
C LYS A 101 -15.55 6.65 -7.54
N LYS A 102 -15.77 5.32 -7.56
CA LYS A 102 -14.98 4.33 -6.85
C LYS A 102 -14.11 3.53 -7.79
N LEU A 103 -12.83 3.40 -7.46
CA LEU A 103 -11.92 2.50 -8.14
C LEU A 103 -12.27 1.05 -7.77
N ARG A 104 -12.68 0.27 -8.76
CA ARG A 104 -12.89 -1.17 -8.62
C ARG A 104 -12.20 -1.89 -9.76
N PHE A 105 -11.25 -2.73 -9.42
CA PHE A 105 -10.60 -3.59 -10.39
C PHE A 105 -11.53 -4.75 -10.75
N ILE A 106 -11.68 -5.00 -12.05
CA ILE A 106 -12.27 -6.23 -12.61
C ILE A 106 -11.16 -7.28 -12.64
N THR A 107 -9.97 -6.86 -13.13
CA THR A 107 -8.74 -7.64 -13.13
C THR A 107 -7.63 -6.71 -12.67
N GLN A 108 -6.83 -7.13 -11.72
CA GLN A 108 -5.74 -6.31 -11.23
C GLN A 108 -4.44 -6.55 -12.04
N GLY A 109 -4.34 -7.73 -12.65
CA GLY A 109 -3.13 -8.17 -13.34
C GLY A 109 -1.96 -8.36 -12.38
N GLN A 110 -0.75 -8.13 -12.86
CA GLN A 110 0.45 -8.15 -12.02
C GLN A 110 0.62 -6.79 -11.34
N ALA A 111 0.89 -6.80 -10.04
CA ALA A 111 1.15 -5.59 -9.26
C ALA A 111 2.59 -5.61 -8.73
N ASP A 112 3.38 -4.66 -9.16
CA ASP A 112 4.76 -4.46 -8.76
C ASP A 112 4.91 -3.19 -7.92
N ILE A 113 5.83 -3.19 -6.97
CA ILE A 113 6.10 -2.03 -6.13
C ILE A 113 7.60 -1.84 -5.93
N VAL A 114 7.99 -0.58 -5.84
CA VAL A 114 9.26 -0.15 -5.27
C VAL A 114 9.01 1.08 -4.41
N GLY A 115 9.70 1.19 -3.28
CA GLY A 115 9.56 2.35 -2.42
C GLY A 115 10.49 2.34 -1.24
N TYR A 116 10.45 3.45 -0.50
CA TYR A 116 11.20 3.56 0.75
C TYR A 116 10.51 4.47 1.76
N ILE A 117 10.80 4.19 3.03
CA ILE A 117 10.45 5.02 4.17
C ILE A 117 11.72 5.48 4.88
N HIS A 118 11.68 6.66 5.46
CA HIS A 118 12.80 7.19 6.23
C HIS A 118 12.64 6.83 7.71
N GLU A 119 13.76 6.68 8.43
CA GLU A 119 13.80 6.36 9.86
C GLU A 119 12.91 7.29 10.70
N ASN A 120 12.97 8.59 10.44
CA ASN A 120 12.17 9.56 11.16
C ASN A 120 10.66 9.34 11.01
N ASP A 121 10.21 8.91 9.83
CA ASP A 121 8.79 8.67 9.57
C ASP A 121 8.28 7.44 10.34
N LEU A 122 9.13 6.41 10.46
CA LEU A 122 8.86 5.26 11.31
C LEU A 122 8.82 5.67 12.79
N ASN A 123 9.74 6.52 13.23
CA ASN A 123 9.78 7.01 14.60
C ASN A 123 8.54 7.83 14.97
N GLU A 124 8.06 8.69 14.06
CA GLU A 124 6.81 9.44 14.27
C GLU A 124 5.60 8.50 14.39
N LEU A 125 5.50 7.49 13.53
CA LEU A 125 4.45 6.48 13.62
C LEU A 125 4.43 5.80 15.00
N PHE A 126 5.60 5.40 15.50
CA PHE A 126 5.71 4.73 16.80
C PHE A 126 5.50 5.64 18.00
N LYS A 127 5.79 6.93 17.91
CA LYS A 127 5.41 7.90 18.96
C LYS A 127 3.91 7.90 19.21
N LEU A 128 3.11 7.82 18.14
CA LEU A 128 1.64 7.76 18.24
C LEU A 128 1.16 6.50 18.99
N HIS A 129 1.90 5.40 18.89
CA HIS A 129 1.55 4.11 19.50
C HIS A 129 2.31 3.80 20.80
N SER A 130 3.15 4.72 21.27
CA SER A 130 4.06 4.51 22.42
C SER A 130 3.34 4.11 23.72
N LYS A 131 2.13 4.65 23.95
CA LYS A 131 1.31 4.30 25.13
C LYS A 131 0.94 2.82 25.18
N ALA A 132 0.62 2.22 24.03
CA ALA A 132 0.29 0.81 23.94
C ALA A 132 1.49 -0.10 24.23
N LEU A 133 2.69 0.38 23.90
CA LEU A 133 3.94 -0.38 24.08
C LEU A 133 4.45 -0.35 25.53
N ARG A 134 3.94 0.53 26.39
CA ARG A 134 4.47 0.79 27.75
C ARG A 134 5.98 1.11 27.76
N VAL A 135 6.44 1.73 26.69
CA VAL A 135 7.83 2.15 26.51
C VAL A 135 7.84 3.65 26.39
N GLN A 136 8.63 4.32 27.22
CA GLN A 136 8.85 5.75 27.11
C GLN A 136 9.95 6.05 26.09
N SER A 137 9.75 7.08 25.29
CA SER A 137 10.68 7.55 24.26
C SER A 137 11.16 6.41 23.36
N PRO A 138 10.23 5.65 22.73
CA PRO A 138 10.63 4.61 21.80
C PRO A 138 11.34 5.24 20.61
N LYS A 139 12.46 4.62 20.21
CA LYS A 139 13.27 5.04 19.07
C LYS A 139 13.65 3.83 18.24
N PHE A 140 13.52 3.97 16.93
CA PHE A 140 14.05 3.05 15.94
C PHE A 140 15.24 3.69 15.25
N ASP A 141 16.31 2.93 15.12
CA ASP A 141 17.47 3.29 14.32
C ASP A 141 17.61 2.23 13.23
N PHE A 142 17.64 2.65 11.98
CA PHE A 142 18.01 1.77 10.88
C PHE A 142 19.53 1.57 10.88
N LEU A 143 19.92 0.34 10.60
CA LEU A 143 21.33 -0.05 10.45
C LEU A 143 21.41 -0.94 9.20
N PRO A 144 22.56 -1.00 8.51
CA PRO A 144 22.70 -1.89 7.36
C PRO A 144 22.31 -3.33 7.69
N GLY A 145 21.22 -3.82 7.04
CA GLY A 145 20.66 -5.16 7.23
C GLY A 145 20.00 -5.43 8.59
N LYS A 146 19.76 -4.40 9.42
CA LYS A 146 19.21 -4.56 10.78
C LYS A 146 18.34 -3.36 11.18
N LEU A 147 17.54 -3.60 12.20
CA LEU A 147 16.78 -2.57 12.92
C LEU A 147 17.17 -2.62 14.40
N ARG A 148 17.39 -1.47 15.00
CA ARG A 148 17.56 -1.30 16.44
C ARG A 148 16.35 -0.57 17.00
N PHE A 149 15.73 -1.15 18.00
CA PHE A 149 14.71 -0.51 18.82
C PHE A 149 15.30 -0.16 20.18
N SER A 150 15.04 1.05 20.66
CA SER A 150 15.46 1.48 21.99
C SER A 150 14.35 2.24 22.70
N GLY A 151 14.39 2.26 24.04
CA GLY A 151 13.42 2.99 24.84
C GLY A 151 13.53 2.67 26.33
N ARG A 152 12.78 3.40 27.16
CA ARG A 152 12.71 3.17 28.60
C ARG A 152 11.48 2.33 28.92
N VAL A 153 11.72 1.16 29.50
CA VAL A 153 10.66 0.28 29.99
C VAL A 153 10.38 0.59 31.45
N LEU A 154 9.13 0.92 31.75
CA LEU A 154 8.65 1.13 33.11
C LEU A 154 8.10 -0.19 33.65
N THR A 155 8.68 -0.67 34.72
CA THR A 155 8.12 -1.77 35.52
C THR A 155 7.69 -1.20 36.89
N ARG A 156 6.95 -2.00 37.66
CA ARG A 156 6.54 -1.57 39.02
C ARG A 156 7.72 -1.32 39.96
N LEU A 157 8.86 -1.95 39.69
CA LEU A 157 10.02 -1.95 40.60
C LEU A 157 11.17 -1.09 40.11
N PHE A 158 11.31 -0.88 38.81
CA PHE A 158 12.44 -0.13 38.23
C PHE A 158 12.13 0.40 36.85
N THR A 159 12.91 1.41 36.47
CA THR A 159 12.99 1.91 35.08
C THR A 159 14.30 1.45 34.47
N SER A 160 14.27 0.79 33.33
CA SER A 160 15.48 0.37 32.65
C SER A 160 15.47 0.81 31.19
N TYR A 161 16.65 1.18 30.69
CA TYR A 161 16.83 1.43 29.27
C TYR A 161 17.03 0.11 28.55
N LEU A 162 16.24 -0.09 27.50
CA LEU A 162 16.23 -1.29 26.70
C LEU A 162 16.72 -0.98 25.30
N THR A 163 17.61 -1.84 24.77
CA THR A 163 18.00 -1.83 23.36
C THR A 163 17.81 -3.23 22.80
N VAL A 164 17.13 -3.32 21.68
CA VAL A 164 16.87 -4.58 20.96
C VAL A 164 17.31 -4.42 19.52
N GLU A 165 18.20 -5.27 19.06
CA GLU A 165 18.61 -5.36 17.68
C GLU A 165 17.99 -6.62 17.04
N GLY A 166 17.65 -6.53 15.77
CA GLY A 166 17.08 -7.64 15.04
C GLY A 166 17.09 -7.44 13.54
N LYS A 167 16.62 -8.44 12.83
CA LYS A 167 16.46 -8.41 11.37
C LYS A 167 15.02 -8.11 11.03
N LEU A 168 14.82 -7.55 9.85
CA LEU A 168 13.50 -7.44 9.22
C LEU A 168 13.28 -8.60 8.26
N SER A 169 12.05 -9.04 8.14
CA SER A 169 11.63 -9.97 7.09
C SER A 169 10.23 -9.63 6.62
N VAL A 170 9.90 -10.09 5.44
CA VAL A 170 8.54 -10.01 4.90
C VAL A 170 7.76 -11.25 5.31
N LYS A 171 6.57 -11.06 5.85
CA LYS A 171 5.59 -12.10 6.14
C LYS A 171 4.33 -11.87 5.31
N ASP A 172 3.70 -12.95 4.87
CA ASP A 172 2.48 -12.91 4.06
C ASP A 172 2.62 -11.97 2.83
N LYS A 173 3.85 -11.86 2.28
CA LYS A 173 4.22 -11.01 1.13
C LYS A 173 3.99 -9.51 1.31
N THR A 174 3.26 -9.07 2.32
CA THR A 174 2.83 -7.66 2.49
C THR A 174 3.20 -7.06 3.84
N LYS A 175 3.61 -7.87 4.82
CA LYS A 175 3.85 -7.39 6.18
C LYS A 175 5.33 -7.42 6.52
N VAL A 176 5.86 -6.32 6.97
CA VAL A 176 7.24 -6.22 7.46
C VAL A 176 7.27 -6.55 8.95
N HIS A 177 8.00 -7.60 9.31
CA HIS A 177 8.16 -8.08 10.67
C HIS A 177 9.59 -7.89 11.17
N PHE A 178 9.69 -7.47 12.42
CA PHE A 178 10.94 -7.39 13.16
C PHE A 178 11.17 -8.68 13.94
N HIS A 179 12.34 -9.27 13.77
CA HIS A 179 12.81 -10.45 14.47
C HIS A 179 13.96 -10.08 15.39
N PRO A 180 13.70 -9.87 16.68
CA PRO A 180 14.76 -9.55 17.64
C PRO A 180 15.72 -10.72 17.79
N ASN A 181 17.03 -10.45 17.68
CA ASN A 181 18.07 -11.46 17.87
C ASN A 181 19.03 -11.11 19.00
N ARG A 182 19.13 -9.85 19.38
CA ARG A 182 19.98 -9.38 20.46
C ARG A 182 19.24 -8.34 21.30
N MET A 183 19.22 -8.55 22.62
CA MET A 183 18.65 -7.63 23.58
C MET A 183 19.65 -7.28 24.65
N ARG A 184 19.77 -6.00 24.98
CA ARG A 184 20.70 -5.50 25.99
C ARG A 184 19.96 -4.58 26.95
N THR A 185 20.24 -4.73 28.23
CA THR A 185 19.96 -3.76 29.27
C THR A 185 21.25 -3.43 30.01
N LYS A 186 21.27 -2.35 30.77
CA LYS A 186 22.46 -1.98 31.55
C LYS A 186 22.80 -2.98 32.66
N TRP A 187 21.81 -3.70 33.21
CA TRP A 187 21.94 -4.35 34.50
C TRP A 187 21.61 -5.85 34.55
N PHE A 188 20.90 -6.38 33.58
CA PHE A 188 20.46 -7.78 33.60
C PHE A 188 20.11 -8.32 32.23
N SER A 189 20.12 -9.65 32.11
CA SER A 189 19.64 -10.36 30.92
C SER A 189 18.13 -10.30 30.88
N VAL A 190 17.56 -9.91 29.76
CA VAL A 190 16.11 -9.86 29.58
C VAL A 190 15.59 -11.24 29.25
N PRO A 191 14.61 -11.74 30.02
CA PRO A 191 14.00 -13.02 29.71
C PRO A 191 13.37 -13.05 28.30
N GLN A 192 13.49 -14.15 27.60
CA GLN A 192 13.01 -14.28 26.23
C GLN A 192 11.50 -14.01 26.07
N TYR A 193 10.69 -14.27 27.11
CA TYR A 193 9.26 -13.97 27.05
C TYR A 193 8.98 -12.47 26.91
N VAL A 194 9.81 -11.60 27.52
CA VAL A 194 9.71 -10.12 27.38
C VAL A 194 10.05 -9.70 25.97
N VAL A 195 11.12 -10.31 25.39
CA VAL A 195 11.51 -10.08 23.99
C VAL A 195 10.38 -10.42 23.04
N ARG A 196 9.76 -11.60 23.23
CA ARG A 196 8.63 -12.05 22.40
C ARG A 196 7.42 -11.12 22.55
N LYS A 197 7.10 -10.72 23.79
CA LYS A 197 5.98 -9.81 24.05
C LYS A 197 6.21 -8.43 23.40
N LEU A 198 7.44 -7.91 23.46
CA LEU A 198 7.80 -6.68 22.78
C LEU A 198 7.68 -6.86 21.25
N ALA A 199 8.26 -7.92 20.69
CA ALA A 199 8.17 -8.19 19.27
C ALA A 199 6.73 -8.31 18.78
N SER A 200 5.85 -8.97 19.55
CA SER A 200 4.43 -9.08 19.19
C SER A 200 3.68 -7.74 19.29
N ALA A 201 4.14 -6.82 20.14
CA ALA A 201 3.51 -5.51 20.30
C ALA A 201 3.92 -4.51 19.19
N ILE A 202 5.09 -4.72 18.55
CA ILE A 202 5.56 -3.85 17.47
C ILE A 202 5.35 -4.43 16.08
N ASN A 203 5.04 -5.73 15.97
CA ASN A 203 4.81 -6.39 14.69
C ASN A 203 3.31 -6.39 14.30
N PRO A 204 2.99 -6.19 13.03
CA PRO A 204 3.90 -5.80 11.95
C PRO A 204 4.38 -4.35 12.10
N ILE A 205 5.67 -4.07 11.76
CA ILE A 205 6.19 -2.70 11.70
C ILE A 205 5.52 -1.89 10.61
N ALA A 206 5.27 -2.53 9.47
CA ALA A 206 4.52 -1.97 8.36
C ALA A 206 3.62 -3.04 7.73
N ASP A 207 2.42 -2.64 7.36
CA ASP A 207 1.42 -3.51 6.72
C ASP A 207 0.98 -2.88 5.39
N PHE A 208 1.48 -3.43 4.29
CA PHE A 208 1.20 -2.99 2.93
C PHE A 208 -0.07 -3.61 2.34
N SER A 209 -0.71 -4.57 3.02
CA SER A 209 -2.04 -5.07 2.63
C SER A 209 -3.08 -3.94 2.60
N ALA A 210 -2.78 -2.87 3.31
CA ALA A 210 -3.57 -1.65 3.35
C ALA A 210 -3.67 -0.94 1.99
N PHE A 211 -2.72 -1.12 1.08
CA PHE A 211 -2.76 -0.55 -0.26
C PHE A 211 -3.84 -1.17 -1.15
N LYS A 212 -4.44 -2.29 -0.72
CA LYS A 212 -5.48 -3.03 -1.46
C LYS A 212 -5.05 -3.46 -2.88
N PHE A 213 -3.78 -3.39 -3.19
CA PHE A 213 -3.18 -4.02 -4.35
C PHE A 213 -2.60 -5.37 -3.95
N ASP A 214 -2.71 -6.35 -4.82
CA ASP A 214 -2.12 -7.68 -4.58
C ASP A 214 -0.62 -7.65 -4.89
N VAL A 215 0.11 -6.95 -4.03
CA VAL A 215 1.56 -6.70 -4.17
C VAL A 215 2.33 -7.71 -3.31
N ALA A 216 3.39 -8.28 -3.87
CA ALA A 216 4.33 -9.10 -3.14
C ALA A 216 5.66 -8.35 -2.95
N ILE A 217 6.07 -8.12 -1.70
CA ILE A 217 7.40 -7.59 -1.40
C ILE A 217 8.39 -8.75 -1.38
N ASP A 218 9.37 -8.74 -2.28
CA ASP A 218 10.39 -9.77 -2.40
C ASP A 218 11.73 -9.30 -1.79
N PHE A 219 12.01 -7.99 -1.86
CA PHE A 219 13.21 -7.36 -1.32
C PHE A 219 12.90 -6.40 -0.21
N LEU A 220 13.71 -6.51 0.84
CA LEU A 220 13.68 -5.63 1.98
C LEU A 220 15.11 -5.35 2.42
N GLU A 221 15.52 -4.10 2.38
CA GLU A 221 16.88 -3.68 2.73
C GLU A 221 16.86 -2.45 3.61
N THR A 222 17.69 -2.43 4.65
CA THR A 222 17.89 -1.24 5.49
C THR A 222 19.29 -0.68 5.27
N THR A 223 19.37 0.64 5.16
CA THR A 223 20.59 1.44 5.26
C THR A 223 20.62 2.15 6.61
N ASN A 224 21.44 3.19 6.77
CA ASN A 224 21.45 3.97 8.02
C ASN A 224 20.22 4.85 8.23
N GLU A 225 19.49 5.19 7.18
CA GLU A 225 18.38 6.15 7.24
C GLU A 225 17.10 5.66 6.60
N HIS A 226 17.20 4.62 5.75
CA HIS A 226 16.08 4.21 4.90
C HIS A 226 15.81 2.71 5.02
N LEU A 227 14.52 2.37 4.96
CA LEU A 227 14.04 1.03 4.69
C LEU A 227 13.50 1.00 3.26
N PHE A 228 14.18 0.26 2.41
CA PHE A 228 13.81 0.02 1.02
C PHE A 228 13.03 -1.27 0.87
N MET A 229 12.11 -1.28 -0.09
CA MET A 229 11.30 -2.44 -0.42
C MET A 229 11.00 -2.48 -1.93
N ALA A 230 10.95 -3.68 -2.49
CA ALA A 230 10.59 -3.87 -3.89
C ALA A 230 10.04 -5.28 -4.15
N THR A 231 9.27 -5.42 -5.25
CA THR A 231 9.05 -6.69 -5.93
C THR A 231 10.29 -7.05 -6.76
N GLU A 232 10.47 -8.32 -7.12
CA GLU A 232 11.62 -8.79 -7.92
C GLU A 232 11.75 -8.00 -9.22
N SER A 233 10.64 -7.78 -9.92
CA SER A 233 10.59 -7.05 -11.19
C SER A 233 11.05 -5.58 -11.09
N MET A 234 10.96 -4.97 -9.89
CA MET A 234 11.33 -3.57 -9.66
C MET A 234 12.71 -3.39 -9.01
N ARG A 235 13.51 -4.46 -8.97
CA ARG A 235 14.83 -4.44 -8.31
C ARG A 235 15.82 -3.46 -8.94
N GLU A 236 15.80 -3.34 -10.26
CA GLU A 236 16.67 -2.37 -10.96
C GLU A 236 16.26 -0.92 -10.66
N GLU A 237 14.96 -0.66 -10.57
CA GLU A 237 14.46 0.67 -10.18
C GLU A 237 14.82 0.99 -8.72
N LEU A 238 14.81 0.00 -7.84
CA LEU A 238 15.28 0.15 -6.47
C LEU A 238 16.74 0.61 -6.44
N ARG A 239 17.61 0.00 -7.23
CA ARG A 239 19.03 0.38 -7.30
C ARG A 239 19.22 1.82 -7.78
N LYS A 240 18.48 2.23 -8.82
CA LYS A 240 18.54 3.63 -9.30
C LYS A 240 18.15 4.62 -8.20
N ILE A 241 17.07 4.34 -7.47
CA ILE A 241 16.62 5.18 -6.35
C ILE A 241 17.69 5.25 -5.26
N GLN A 242 18.31 4.12 -4.92
CA GLN A 242 19.40 4.09 -3.93
C GLN A 242 20.63 4.90 -4.36
N GLU A 243 20.97 4.86 -5.66
CA GLU A 243 22.09 5.63 -6.23
C GLU A 243 21.76 7.13 -6.26
N GLU A 244 20.55 7.52 -6.58
CA GLU A 244 20.11 8.92 -6.52
C GLU A 244 20.22 9.49 -5.11
N LEU A 245 19.68 8.78 -4.11
CA LEU A 245 19.75 9.20 -2.71
C LEU A 245 21.21 9.29 -2.16
N LYS A 246 22.13 8.47 -2.68
CA LYS A 246 23.56 8.58 -2.31
C LYS A 246 24.24 9.83 -2.88
N LYS A 247 23.72 10.40 -3.97
CA LYS A 247 24.27 11.61 -4.58
C LYS A 247 23.73 12.88 -3.92
N GLU A 248 22.58 12.80 -3.26
CA GLU A 248 21.93 13.92 -2.58
C GLU A 248 22.49 14.15 -1.15
N ASN A 249 23.17 13.15 -0.56
CA ASN A 249 23.82 13.21 0.76
C ASN A 249 25.34 13.41 0.63
#